data_361d9a28fb6ced2270030fd692818631
#
_entry.id   361d9a28fb6ced2270030fd692818631
#
_cell.length_a   1.000
_cell.length_b   1.000
_cell.length_c   1.000
_cell.angle_alpha   90.00
_cell.angle_beta   90.00
_cell.angle_gamma   90.00
#
_symmetry.space_group_name_H-M   'P 1'
#
loop_
_entity.id
_entity.type
_entity.pdbx_description
1 polymer ?
#
loop_
_entity_poly.entity_id
_entity_poly.type
_entity_poly.pdbx_seq_one_letter_code
_entity_poly.pdbx_strand_id
1 'polypeptide(L)' 'MKMLYILTKGIGDPTLASVPLHIAANGSLDIGQEVSVVLAGDATELVIEDNIQRLEGVGVPPARELLGKLKEQEVPFYV' A
#
# COMPACT_ATOMS: atom_id res chain seq x y z
N MET A 1 -2.57 -18.27 4.63
CA MET A 1 -3.73 -17.55 4.04
C MET A 1 -3.22 -16.50 3.07
N LYS A 2 -3.93 -16.31 1.99
CA LYS A 2 -3.59 -15.31 0.98
C LYS A 2 -4.52 -14.11 1.10
N MET A 3 -3.94 -12.91 1.10
CA MET A 3 -4.70 -11.67 1.20
C MET A 3 -4.48 -10.82 -0.05
N LEU A 4 -5.57 -10.33 -0.61
CA LEU A 4 -5.53 -9.41 -1.74
C LEU A 4 -6.04 -8.05 -1.27
N TYR A 5 -5.20 -7.03 -1.37
CA TYR A 5 -5.58 -5.66 -1.04
C TYR A 5 -5.82 -4.88 -2.32
N ILE A 6 -7.00 -4.32 -2.46
CA ILE A 6 -7.35 -3.52 -3.63
C ILE A 6 -7.44 -2.06 -3.17
N LEU A 7 -6.50 -1.24 -3.63
CA LEU A 7 -6.48 0.19 -3.33
C LEU A 7 -7.26 0.94 -4.42
N THR A 8 -8.17 1.80 -4.00
CA THR A 8 -8.98 2.59 -4.93
C THR A 8 -8.81 4.10 -4.72
N LYS A 9 -8.08 4.53 -3.70
CA LYS A 9 -7.82 5.95 -3.42
C LYS A 9 -6.38 6.30 -3.75
N GLY A 10 -6.17 7.50 -4.26
CA GLY A 10 -4.86 8.00 -4.63
C GLY A 10 -4.43 9.18 -3.78
N ILE A 11 -3.66 10.08 -4.39
CA ILE A 11 -3.08 11.24 -3.69
C ILE A 11 -4.11 12.21 -3.14
N GLY A 12 -5.36 12.18 -3.65
CA GLY A 12 -6.44 13.04 -3.15
C GLY A 12 -6.95 12.63 -1.77
N ASP A 13 -6.64 11.42 -1.32
CA ASP A 13 -7.01 10.94 0.01
C ASP A 13 -5.88 10.11 0.59
N PRO A 14 -4.81 10.76 1.08
CA PRO A 14 -3.62 10.06 1.55
C PRO A 14 -3.87 9.07 2.68
N THR A 15 -4.79 9.39 3.59
CA THR A 15 -5.09 8.52 4.71
C THR A 15 -5.76 7.24 4.24
N LEU A 16 -6.82 7.33 3.43
CA LEU A 16 -7.50 6.14 2.92
C LEU A 16 -6.64 5.34 1.95
N ALA A 17 -5.73 6.00 1.23
CA ALA A 17 -4.78 5.31 0.37
C ALA A 17 -3.72 4.55 1.18
N SER A 18 -3.33 5.07 2.34
CA SER A 18 -2.28 4.48 3.19
C SER A 18 -2.78 3.36 4.09
N VAL A 19 -4.04 3.38 4.52
CA VAL A 19 -4.57 2.39 5.47
C VAL A 19 -4.41 0.96 4.97
N PRO A 20 -4.80 0.59 3.75
CA PRO A 20 -4.60 -0.77 3.28
C PRO A 20 -3.12 -1.18 3.24
N LEU A 21 -2.23 -0.26 2.88
CA LEU A 21 -0.79 -0.53 2.88
C LEU A 21 -0.28 -0.81 4.29
N HIS A 22 -0.77 -0.05 5.27
CA HIS A 22 -0.40 -0.24 6.68
C HIS A 22 -0.88 -1.61 7.19
N ILE A 23 -2.12 -1.97 6.88
CA ILE A 23 -2.66 -3.26 7.28
C ILE A 23 -1.88 -4.41 6.63
N ALA A 24 -1.55 -4.26 5.35
CA ALA A 24 -0.77 -5.27 4.64
C ALA A 24 0.63 -5.42 5.23
N ALA A 25 1.34 -4.32 5.43
CA ALA A 25 2.74 -4.35 5.87
C ALA A 25 2.88 -4.73 7.34
N ASN A 26 2.05 -4.16 8.21
CA ASN A 26 2.20 -4.30 9.65
C ASN A 26 1.13 -5.18 10.30
N GLY A 27 0.23 -5.76 9.52
CA GLY A 27 -0.76 -6.70 9.96
C GLY A 27 -0.56 -8.06 9.29
N SER A 28 -0.94 -8.16 8.02
CA SER A 28 -0.93 -9.44 7.29
C SER A 28 0.46 -10.09 7.22
N LEU A 29 1.49 -9.32 6.86
CA LEU A 29 2.85 -9.89 6.77
C LEU A 29 3.36 -10.32 8.12
N ASP A 30 3.06 -9.57 9.17
CA ASP A 30 3.55 -9.89 10.52
C ASP A 30 2.95 -11.19 11.08
N ILE A 31 1.79 -11.60 10.58
CA ILE A 31 1.16 -12.87 10.99
C ILE A 31 1.33 -13.98 9.95
N GLY A 32 2.23 -13.78 8.99
CA GLY A 32 2.60 -14.82 8.02
C GLY A 32 1.66 -15.02 6.84
N GLN A 33 0.79 -14.06 6.55
CA GLN A 33 -0.08 -14.14 5.38
C GLN A 33 0.66 -13.76 4.10
N GLU A 34 0.31 -14.41 2.99
CA GLU A 34 0.75 -13.98 1.67
C GLU A 34 -0.07 -12.78 1.24
N VAL A 35 0.58 -11.75 0.72
CA VAL A 35 -0.07 -10.48 0.36
C VAL A 35 0.17 -10.16 -1.11
N SER A 36 -0.88 -9.71 -1.78
CA SER A 36 -0.80 -9.09 -3.11
C SER A 36 -1.57 -7.77 -3.07
N VAL A 37 -1.12 -6.79 -3.84
CA VAL A 37 -1.74 -5.47 -3.88
C VAL A 37 -2.15 -5.13 -5.31
N VAL A 38 -3.38 -4.66 -5.48
CA VAL A 38 -3.90 -4.18 -6.77
C VAL A 38 -4.21 -2.69 -6.63
N LEU A 39 -3.72 -1.89 -7.56
CA LEU A 39 -4.02 -0.46 -7.64
C LEU A 39 -5.07 -0.26 -8.73
N ALA A 40 -6.25 0.19 -8.34
CA ALA A 40 -7.37 0.39 -9.26
C ALA A 40 -7.96 1.80 -9.10
N GLY A 41 -8.66 2.28 -10.12
CA GLY A 41 -9.26 3.61 -10.08
C GLY A 41 -8.23 4.69 -9.78
N ASP A 42 -8.52 5.57 -8.83
CA ASP A 42 -7.63 6.68 -8.47
C ASP A 42 -6.29 6.22 -7.91
N ALA A 43 -6.20 5.01 -7.39
CA ALA A 43 -4.94 4.48 -6.84
C ALA A 43 -3.89 4.25 -7.94
N THR A 44 -4.29 4.14 -9.21
CA THR A 44 -3.32 3.96 -10.30
C THR A 44 -2.35 5.14 -10.41
N GLU A 45 -2.74 6.32 -9.95
CA GLU A 45 -1.86 7.49 -9.99
C GLU A 45 -0.67 7.37 -9.03
N LEU A 46 -0.73 6.44 -8.08
CA LEU A 46 0.37 6.25 -7.12
C LEU A 46 1.66 5.75 -7.78
N VAL A 47 1.56 5.12 -8.94
CA VAL A 47 2.75 4.66 -9.67
C VAL A 47 3.32 5.73 -10.60
N ILE A 48 2.66 6.89 -10.71
CA ILE A 48 3.07 7.99 -11.58
C ILE A 48 3.96 8.95 -10.78
N GLU A 49 5.12 9.31 -11.33
CA GLU A 49 6.03 10.30 -10.75
C GLU A 49 6.38 10.07 -9.27
N ASP A 50 6.43 8.80 -8.86
CA ASP A 50 6.73 8.42 -7.48
C ASP A 50 5.75 9.00 -6.44
N ASN A 51 4.51 9.19 -6.83
CA ASN A 51 3.49 9.71 -5.90
C ASN A 51 3.39 8.91 -4.60
N ILE A 52 3.56 7.59 -4.68
CA ILE A 52 3.50 6.73 -3.50
C ILE A 52 4.60 7.05 -2.49
N GLN A 53 5.77 7.55 -2.94
CA GLN A 53 6.88 7.91 -2.05
C GLN A 53 6.56 9.15 -1.23
N ARG A 54 5.64 9.99 -1.70
CA ARG A 54 5.24 11.23 -1.05
C ARG A 54 3.94 11.11 -0.27
N LEU A 55 3.31 9.94 -0.31
CA LEU A 55 2.01 9.73 0.33
C LEU A 55 2.17 9.61 1.85
N GLU A 56 1.49 10.46 2.59
CA GLU A 56 1.50 10.43 4.05
C GLU A 56 0.07 10.62 4.56
N GLY A 57 -0.45 9.60 5.24
CA GLY A 57 -1.76 9.66 5.85
C GLY A 57 -1.69 10.11 7.30
N VAL A 58 -2.85 10.42 7.87
CA VAL A 58 -2.98 10.82 9.27
C VAL A 58 -3.08 9.56 10.14
N GLY A 59 -2.23 9.47 11.16
CA GLY A 59 -2.28 8.36 12.11
C GLY A 59 -1.70 7.05 11.61
N VAL A 60 -1.03 7.05 10.46
CA VAL A 60 -0.38 5.86 9.89
C VAL A 60 1.04 6.21 9.47
N PRO A 61 1.95 5.21 9.37
CA PRO A 61 3.30 5.48 8.88
C PRO A 61 3.30 6.02 7.45
N PRO A 62 4.33 6.77 7.05
CA PRO A 62 4.46 7.22 5.67
C PRO A 62 4.46 6.05 4.69
N ALA A 63 3.81 6.22 3.54
CA ALA A 63 3.71 5.14 2.56
C ALA A 63 5.08 4.63 2.09
N ARG A 64 6.09 5.49 2.03
CA ARG A 64 7.44 5.05 1.64
C ARG A 64 8.02 3.99 2.58
N GLU A 65 7.72 4.08 3.90
CA GLU A 65 8.15 3.07 4.86
C GLU A 65 7.37 1.77 4.67
N LEU A 66 6.07 1.87 4.48
CA LEU A 66 5.21 0.72 4.23
C LEU A 66 5.61 0.01 2.95
N LEU A 67 5.89 0.78 1.90
CA LEU A 67 6.32 0.25 0.61
C LEU A 67 7.66 -0.48 0.75
N GLY A 68 8.59 0.08 1.53
CA GLY A 68 9.88 -0.57 1.79
C GLY A 68 9.71 -1.94 2.40
N LYS A 69 8.85 -2.07 3.40
CA LYS A 69 8.57 -3.35 4.06
C LYS A 69 7.91 -4.33 3.10
N LEU A 70 6.95 -3.87 2.30
CA LEU A 70 6.29 -4.72 1.31
C LEU A 70 7.28 -5.21 0.26
N LYS A 71 8.19 -4.36 -0.21
CA LYS A 71 9.22 -4.74 -1.18
C LYS A 71 10.20 -5.75 -0.61
N GLU A 72 10.61 -5.61 0.65
CA GLU A 72 11.48 -6.57 1.31
C GLU A 72 10.89 -7.98 1.30
N GLN A 73 9.57 -8.07 1.45
CA GLN A 73 8.85 -9.34 1.45
C GLN A 73 8.40 -9.77 0.06
N GLU A 74 8.87 -9.07 -0.98
CA GLU A 74 8.57 -9.38 -2.37
C GLU A 74 7.07 -9.41 -2.70
N VAL A 75 6.29 -8.52 -2.09
CA VAL A 75 4.86 -8.41 -2.32
C VAL A 75 4.60 -7.89 -3.74
N PRO A 76 3.83 -8.62 -4.57
CA PRO A 76 3.53 -8.15 -5.91
C PRO A 76 2.50 -7.02 -5.91
N PHE A 77 2.73 -6.04 -6.78
CA PHE A 77 1.81 -4.93 -7.02
C PHE A 77 1.32 -5.02 -8.46
N TYR A 78 0.02 -4.98 -8.64
CA TYR A 78 -0.63 -5.01 -9.95
C TYR A 78 -1.39 -3.71 -10.18
N VAL A 79 -1.42 -3.27 -11.41
CA VAL A 79 -2.12 -2.04 -11.80
C VAL A 79 -3.20 -2.35 -12.82
#